data_0754401bbcab2044a467662520146923
#
_entry.id   0754401bbcab2044a467662520146923
#
_cell.length_a   1.000
_cell.length_b   1.000
_cell.length_c   1.000
_cell.angle_alpha   90.00
_cell.angle_beta   90.00
_cell.angle_gamma   90.00
#
_symmetry.space_group_name_H-M   'P 1'
#
loop_
_entity.id
_entity.type
_entity.pdbx_description
1 polymer ?
#
loop_
_entity_poly.entity_id
_entity_poly.type
_entity_poly.pdbx_seq_one_letter_code
_entity_poly.pdbx_strand_id
1 'polypeptide(L)'
;MPGKNIEEVKREYGLSKIVKLASNENPFGCSARVTEALTSLASQYALYPDGYAFELRTKIAEHLGVKAEQLLFGSGLDEVIQMISRALLHEGTNVVMANPTFSQYHHHAVIEGAEVREVSLKDGIHDLDAMLEQVDEKTKIVWICNPNNPTGTYVEKQKLLSFLESVPKSALVIMDEAYYEYAEAEDYPQTLPLLEKYENLMVLRTFSKAYGLAAFRIGYAIGDAKLIGQLEVARLPFNTSTVAQSVALAALEDQAFLQDCVQKNAEGLNQYYAFCKEYNVFYYPSQTNFIFLKLGIPGNEAFERLMKKGYIVRSGAAFGIDDGIRITVGLKEENDEIIELLKELVNEQVQKEETYS
;
A
#
# COMPACT_ATOMS: atom_id res chain seq x y z
N MET A 1 7.93 -3.61 -13.42
CA MET A 1 9.36 -3.46 -13.05
C MET A 1 9.46 -2.54 -11.86
N PRO A 2 10.37 -2.75 -10.90
CA PRO A 2 10.66 -1.78 -9.86
C PRO A 2 11.09 -0.46 -10.49
N GLY A 3 10.78 0.67 -9.84
CA GLY A 3 11.19 1.99 -10.35
C GLY A 3 12.71 2.14 -10.35
N LYS A 4 13.25 3.07 -11.15
CA LYS A 4 14.67 3.41 -11.15
C LYS A 4 15.13 3.82 -9.75
N ASN A 5 16.33 3.41 -9.35
CA ASN A 5 16.89 3.82 -8.06
C ASN A 5 17.62 5.17 -8.18
N ILE A 6 17.86 5.81 -7.04
CA ILE A 6 18.47 7.14 -6.97
C ILE A 6 19.84 7.18 -7.64
N GLU A 7 20.71 6.19 -7.38
CA GLU A 7 22.08 6.17 -7.88
C GLU A 7 22.13 5.92 -9.40
N GLU A 8 21.16 5.17 -9.94
CA GLU A 8 21.01 4.96 -11.37
C GLU A 8 20.66 6.27 -12.08
N VAL A 9 19.68 7.02 -11.55
CA VAL A 9 19.25 8.31 -12.12
C VAL A 9 20.34 9.36 -12.01
N LYS A 10 21.06 9.42 -10.87
CA LYS A 10 22.21 10.30 -10.72
C LYS A 10 23.27 10.09 -11.82
N ARG A 11 23.62 8.82 -12.07
CA ARG A 11 24.63 8.47 -13.10
C ARG A 11 24.13 8.77 -14.50
N GLU A 12 22.86 8.49 -14.80
CA GLU A 12 22.28 8.64 -16.13
C GLU A 12 22.15 10.12 -16.53
N TYR A 13 21.74 10.98 -15.59
CA TYR A 13 21.44 12.40 -15.88
C TYR A 13 22.46 13.39 -15.31
N GLY A 14 23.48 12.92 -14.59
CA GLY A 14 24.52 13.80 -14.02
C GLY A 14 24.00 14.75 -12.93
N LEU A 15 22.92 14.37 -12.23
CA LEU A 15 22.26 15.21 -11.23
C LEU A 15 22.86 14.99 -9.84
N SER A 16 22.99 16.07 -9.06
CA SER A 16 23.46 16.04 -7.67
C SER A 16 22.32 15.79 -6.66
N LYS A 17 21.12 16.34 -6.93
CA LYS A 17 19.91 16.17 -6.09
C LYS A 17 18.91 15.26 -6.80
N ILE A 18 18.47 14.22 -6.13
CA ILE A 18 17.38 13.35 -6.58
C ILE A 18 16.39 13.21 -5.43
N VAL A 19 15.11 13.43 -5.72
CA VAL A 19 13.97 13.23 -4.82
C VAL A 19 13.14 12.07 -5.35
N LYS A 20 13.03 11.01 -4.57
CA LYS A 20 12.28 9.79 -4.95
C LYS A 20 10.89 9.81 -4.32
N LEU A 21 9.88 10.09 -5.15
CA LEU A 21 8.46 10.12 -4.78
C LEU A 21 7.66 9.03 -5.52
N ALA A 22 8.22 7.82 -5.63
CA ALA A 22 7.71 6.75 -6.49
C ALA A 22 7.22 5.49 -5.74
N SER A 23 7.67 5.25 -4.51
CA SER A 23 7.48 3.97 -3.81
C SER A 23 6.64 4.08 -2.53
N ASN A 24 6.03 5.22 -2.29
CA ASN A 24 5.18 5.48 -1.12
C ASN A 24 5.93 5.23 0.21
N GLU A 25 7.21 5.58 0.23
CA GLU A 25 8.04 5.59 1.43
C GLU A 25 7.66 6.76 2.33
N ASN A 26 7.98 6.69 3.64
CA ASN A 26 7.73 7.80 4.56
C ASN A 26 8.87 8.83 4.46
N PRO A 27 8.63 10.07 3.98
CA PRO A 27 9.66 11.08 3.82
C PRO A 27 10.18 11.62 5.16
N PHE A 28 9.43 11.40 6.24
CA PHE A 28 9.80 11.84 7.59
C PHE A 28 10.70 10.82 8.31
N GLY A 29 11.08 9.71 7.63
CA GLY A 29 11.91 8.65 8.20
C GLY A 29 11.13 7.72 9.12
N CYS A 30 11.74 7.34 10.24
CA CYS A 30 11.16 6.50 11.28
C CYS A 30 11.41 7.08 12.67
N SER A 31 10.71 6.56 13.68
CA SER A 31 10.88 6.97 15.07
C SER A 31 12.35 6.88 15.54
N ALA A 32 12.80 7.81 16.38
CA ALA A 32 14.12 7.78 17.02
C ALA A 32 14.34 6.50 17.84
N ARG A 33 13.29 5.91 18.39
CA ARG A 33 13.34 4.63 19.12
C ARG A 33 13.83 3.47 18.26
N VAL A 34 13.61 3.55 16.94
CA VAL A 34 14.14 2.56 15.98
C VAL A 34 15.67 2.56 15.96
N THR A 35 16.30 3.73 15.97
CA THR A 35 17.76 3.85 16.03
C THR A 35 18.32 3.31 17.34
N GLU A 36 17.65 3.58 18.47
CA GLU A 36 18.03 3.05 19.77
C GLU A 36 17.94 1.51 19.79
N ALA A 37 16.85 0.95 19.28
CA ALA A 37 16.67 -0.51 19.17
C ALA A 37 17.77 -1.15 18.31
N LEU A 38 18.10 -0.58 17.15
CA LEU A 38 19.19 -1.06 16.28
C LEU A 38 20.53 -1.09 16.98
N THR A 39 20.85 -0.06 17.76
CA THR A 39 22.12 0.03 18.48
C THR A 39 22.25 -1.07 19.55
N SER A 40 21.13 -1.46 20.17
CA SER A 40 21.13 -2.51 21.21
C SER A 40 21.30 -3.94 20.67
N LEU A 41 21.09 -4.16 19.37
CA LEU A 41 21.08 -5.49 18.77
C LEU A 41 22.46 -6.02 18.32
N ALA A 42 23.51 -5.22 18.38
CA ALA A 42 24.81 -5.55 17.80
C ALA A 42 25.42 -6.90 18.21
N SER A 43 25.10 -7.41 19.41
CA SER A 43 25.56 -8.70 19.93
C SER A 43 24.72 -9.92 19.51
N GLN A 44 23.58 -9.71 18.84
CA GLN A 44 22.60 -10.79 18.56
C GLN A 44 22.59 -11.29 17.12
N TYR A 45 23.37 -10.67 16.23
CA TYR A 45 23.31 -10.96 14.78
C TYR A 45 23.72 -12.38 14.37
N ALA A 46 24.43 -13.12 15.23
CA ALA A 46 24.86 -14.49 14.96
C ALA A 46 23.77 -15.56 15.26
N LEU A 47 22.67 -15.16 15.86
CA LEU A 47 21.59 -16.06 16.27
C LEU A 47 20.40 -15.96 15.31
N TYR A 48 19.72 -17.09 15.10
CA TYR A 48 18.43 -17.07 14.45
C TYR A 48 17.42 -16.23 15.25
N PRO A 49 16.49 -15.55 14.58
CA PRO A 49 15.43 -14.81 15.26
C PRO A 49 14.47 -15.74 16.01
N ASP A 50 13.64 -15.16 16.89
CA ASP A 50 12.46 -15.86 17.38
C ASP A 50 11.52 -16.16 16.21
N GLY A 51 11.36 -17.44 15.86
CA GLY A 51 10.52 -17.87 14.74
C GLY A 51 9.03 -17.62 14.96
N TYR A 52 8.58 -17.41 16.19
CA TYR A 52 7.20 -17.05 16.52
C TYR A 52 6.98 -15.54 16.66
N ALA A 53 8.06 -14.76 16.72
CA ALA A 53 8.04 -13.31 16.97
C ALA A 53 7.21 -12.95 18.22
N PHE A 54 7.41 -13.70 19.31
CA PHE A 54 6.54 -13.71 20.50
C PHE A 54 6.29 -12.31 21.09
N GLU A 55 7.35 -11.54 21.28
CA GLU A 55 7.26 -10.21 21.90
C GLU A 55 6.48 -9.24 20.99
N LEU A 56 6.83 -9.17 19.70
CA LEU A 56 6.15 -8.34 18.72
C LEU A 56 4.67 -8.76 18.55
N ARG A 57 4.41 -10.05 18.48
CA ARG A 57 3.07 -10.63 18.38
C ARG A 57 2.21 -10.23 19.57
N THR A 58 2.73 -10.35 20.78
CA THR A 58 2.05 -9.97 22.02
C THR A 58 1.69 -8.49 22.01
N LYS A 59 2.67 -7.64 21.66
CA LYS A 59 2.46 -6.18 21.66
C LYS A 59 1.49 -5.72 20.57
N ILE A 60 1.53 -6.30 19.39
CA ILE A 60 0.54 -5.99 18.34
C ILE A 60 -0.85 -6.47 18.77
N ALA A 61 -0.97 -7.67 19.35
CA ALA A 61 -2.24 -8.19 19.83
C ALA A 61 -2.86 -7.27 20.92
N GLU A 62 -2.06 -6.83 21.88
CA GLU A 62 -2.46 -5.84 22.91
C GLU A 62 -2.89 -4.51 22.28
N HIS A 63 -2.10 -3.98 21.34
CA HIS A 63 -2.36 -2.69 20.68
C HIS A 63 -3.65 -2.71 19.87
N LEU A 64 -3.92 -3.81 19.18
CA LEU A 64 -5.09 -3.96 18.29
C LEU A 64 -6.33 -4.51 19.02
N GLY A 65 -6.21 -5.01 20.25
CA GLY A 65 -7.29 -5.66 20.98
C GLY A 65 -7.69 -7.02 20.40
N VAL A 66 -6.75 -7.75 19.79
CA VAL A 66 -6.95 -9.07 19.20
C VAL A 66 -6.15 -10.15 19.95
N LYS A 67 -6.36 -11.44 19.63
CA LYS A 67 -5.56 -12.50 20.22
C LYS A 67 -4.28 -12.73 19.43
N ALA A 68 -3.23 -13.17 20.12
CA ALA A 68 -1.93 -13.45 19.50
C ALA A 68 -2.03 -14.51 18.37
N GLU A 69 -2.91 -15.48 18.50
CA GLU A 69 -3.15 -16.56 17.54
C GLU A 69 -3.86 -16.06 16.27
N GLN A 70 -4.37 -14.85 16.27
CA GLN A 70 -5.00 -14.22 15.10
C GLN A 70 -4.00 -13.51 14.17
N LEU A 71 -2.70 -13.51 14.49
CA LEU A 71 -1.66 -12.82 13.76
C LEU A 71 -0.78 -13.77 12.95
N LEU A 72 -0.46 -13.39 11.71
CA LEU A 72 0.52 -14.05 10.83
C LEU A 72 1.53 -13.02 10.33
N PHE A 73 2.83 -13.25 10.56
CA PHE A 73 3.89 -12.32 10.16
C PHE A 73 4.55 -12.73 8.86
N GLY A 74 4.91 -11.71 8.06
CA GLY A 74 5.70 -11.87 6.85
C GLY A 74 6.83 -10.85 6.73
N SER A 75 7.81 -11.18 5.90
CA SER A 75 8.87 -10.26 5.46
C SER A 75 8.29 -9.20 4.51
N GLY A 76 7.48 -8.29 5.06
CA GLY A 76 6.58 -7.38 4.37
C GLY A 76 5.27 -8.06 3.96
N LEU A 77 4.32 -7.27 3.44
CA LEU A 77 3.04 -7.81 2.98
C LEU A 77 3.18 -8.66 1.72
N ASP A 78 4.19 -8.45 0.90
CA ASP A 78 4.43 -9.29 -0.29
C ASP A 78 4.55 -10.77 0.11
N GLU A 79 5.29 -11.08 1.19
CA GLU A 79 5.40 -12.46 1.69
C GLU A 79 4.07 -12.94 2.29
N VAL A 80 3.31 -12.08 2.99
CA VAL A 80 1.99 -12.44 3.51
C VAL A 80 1.04 -12.81 2.37
N ILE A 81 0.99 -12.00 1.31
CA ILE A 81 0.19 -12.25 0.10
C ILE A 81 0.63 -13.57 -0.56
N GLN A 82 1.94 -13.79 -0.66
CA GLN A 82 2.49 -15.04 -1.18
C GLN A 82 2.06 -16.26 -0.36
N MET A 83 2.17 -16.21 0.97
CA MET A 83 1.77 -17.31 1.85
C MET A 83 0.29 -17.65 1.68
N ILE A 84 -0.57 -16.62 1.68
CA ILE A 84 -2.02 -16.80 1.51
C ILE A 84 -2.32 -17.41 0.14
N SER A 85 -1.74 -16.85 -0.93
CA SER A 85 -1.94 -17.36 -2.29
C SER A 85 -1.49 -18.81 -2.43
N ARG A 86 -0.29 -19.13 -1.96
CA ARG A 86 0.27 -20.49 -2.00
C ARG A 86 -0.54 -21.51 -1.22
N ALA A 87 -1.14 -21.11 -0.10
CA ALA A 87 -1.94 -22.01 0.73
C ALA A 87 -3.34 -22.29 0.17
N LEU A 88 -3.92 -21.34 -0.57
CA LEU A 88 -5.33 -21.39 -0.96
C LEU A 88 -5.55 -21.56 -2.47
N LEU A 89 -4.59 -21.17 -3.31
CA LEU A 89 -4.75 -21.15 -4.77
C LEU A 89 -4.09 -22.36 -5.43
N HIS A 90 -4.69 -22.80 -6.49
CA HIS A 90 -4.20 -23.85 -7.38
C HIS A 90 -4.99 -23.82 -8.70
N GLU A 91 -4.56 -24.58 -9.68
CA GLU A 91 -5.30 -24.77 -10.92
C GLU A 91 -6.75 -25.20 -10.64
N GLY A 92 -7.70 -24.52 -11.30
CA GLY A 92 -9.15 -24.74 -11.09
C GLY A 92 -9.78 -23.89 -10.00
N THR A 93 -9.02 -23.04 -9.30
CA THR A 93 -9.53 -21.99 -8.41
C THR A 93 -9.44 -20.61 -9.05
N ASN A 94 -10.13 -19.62 -8.51
CA ASN A 94 -10.01 -18.24 -8.96
C ASN A 94 -9.89 -17.24 -7.81
N VAL A 95 -9.42 -16.04 -8.17
CA VAL A 95 -9.42 -14.85 -7.33
C VAL A 95 -10.20 -13.74 -8.01
N VAL A 96 -10.86 -12.90 -7.21
CA VAL A 96 -11.53 -11.68 -7.67
C VAL A 96 -10.79 -10.47 -7.12
N MET A 97 -10.51 -9.49 -7.97
CA MET A 97 -9.80 -8.26 -7.60
C MET A 97 -10.22 -7.11 -8.51
N ALA A 98 -10.01 -5.88 -8.05
CA ALA A 98 -10.17 -4.71 -8.90
C ALA A 98 -8.99 -4.55 -9.88
N ASN A 99 -9.19 -3.78 -10.94
CA ASN A 99 -8.14 -3.37 -11.88
C ASN A 99 -8.34 -1.88 -12.27
N PRO A 100 -7.34 -1.01 -12.03
CA PRO A 100 -6.05 -1.26 -11.39
C PRO A 100 -6.11 -1.35 -9.86
N THR A 101 -5.28 -2.21 -9.30
CA THR A 101 -5.00 -2.30 -7.87
C THR A 101 -3.55 -2.78 -7.65
N PHE A 102 -3.18 -3.23 -6.46
CA PHE A 102 -1.83 -3.69 -6.17
C PHE A 102 -1.50 -4.98 -6.94
N SER A 103 -0.48 -4.92 -7.79
CA SER A 103 -0.18 -5.95 -8.79
C SER A 103 0.26 -7.31 -8.21
N GLN A 104 0.67 -7.37 -6.94
CA GLN A 104 1.13 -8.63 -6.35
C GLN A 104 0.00 -9.65 -6.19
N TYR A 105 -1.24 -9.23 -6.04
CA TYR A 105 -2.39 -10.16 -6.02
C TYR A 105 -2.48 -10.95 -7.33
N HIS A 106 -2.39 -10.26 -8.48
CA HIS A 106 -2.37 -10.88 -9.80
C HIS A 106 -1.17 -11.82 -9.97
N HIS A 107 0.04 -11.32 -9.64
CA HIS A 107 1.27 -12.08 -9.83
C HIS A 107 1.27 -13.40 -9.07
N HIS A 108 0.88 -13.39 -7.79
CA HIS A 108 0.85 -14.62 -6.98
C HIS A 108 -0.27 -15.55 -7.41
N ALA A 109 -1.44 -15.06 -7.83
CA ALA A 109 -2.50 -15.90 -8.37
C ALA A 109 -2.06 -16.64 -9.63
N VAL A 110 -1.38 -15.95 -10.57
CA VAL A 110 -0.83 -16.55 -11.78
C VAL A 110 0.26 -17.59 -11.47
N ILE A 111 1.15 -17.31 -10.52
CA ILE A 111 2.21 -18.24 -10.10
C ILE A 111 1.62 -19.56 -9.58
N GLU A 112 0.52 -19.49 -8.82
CA GLU A 112 -0.17 -20.67 -8.27
C GLU A 112 -1.16 -21.31 -9.28
N GLY A 113 -1.27 -20.78 -10.50
CA GLY A 113 -2.10 -21.33 -11.57
C GLY A 113 -3.60 -21.04 -11.44
N ALA A 114 -3.99 -20.11 -10.57
CA ALA A 114 -5.38 -19.71 -10.41
C ALA A 114 -5.84 -18.74 -11.51
N GLU A 115 -7.13 -18.79 -11.85
CA GLU A 115 -7.77 -17.81 -12.71
C GLU A 115 -7.87 -16.46 -11.99
N VAL A 116 -7.52 -15.37 -12.69
CA VAL A 116 -7.66 -14.01 -12.16
C VAL A 116 -8.86 -13.33 -12.81
N ARG A 117 -9.82 -12.92 -12.01
CA ARG A 117 -11.01 -12.17 -12.43
C ARG A 117 -10.86 -10.73 -12.00
N GLU A 118 -10.56 -9.89 -12.97
CA GLU A 118 -10.35 -8.46 -12.75
C GLU A 118 -11.63 -7.68 -13.03
N VAL A 119 -11.99 -6.76 -12.13
CA VAL A 119 -13.14 -5.88 -12.24
C VAL A 119 -12.67 -4.44 -12.32
N SER A 120 -13.08 -3.71 -13.35
CA SER A 120 -12.71 -2.31 -13.50
C SER A 120 -13.15 -1.46 -12.32
N LEU A 121 -12.32 -0.52 -11.89
CA LEU A 121 -12.70 0.50 -10.92
C LEU A 121 -13.85 1.37 -11.48
N LYS A 122 -14.74 1.79 -10.60
CA LYS A 122 -15.75 2.78 -10.88
C LYS A 122 -15.39 4.09 -10.18
N ASP A 123 -15.16 5.14 -10.96
CA ASP A 123 -14.68 6.43 -10.43
C ASP A 123 -13.40 6.32 -9.57
N GLY A 124 -12.52 5.37 -9.92
CA GLY A 124 -11.30 5.09 -9.19
C GLY A 124 -11.48 4.22 -7.93
N ILE A 125 -12.69 3.79 -7.59
CA ILE A 125 -13.04 3.02 -6.39
C ILE A 125 -13.37 1.57 -6.80
N HIS A 126 -13.10 0.60 -5.92
CA HIS A 126 -13.52 -0.79 -6.10
C HIS A 126 -15.04 -0.89 -6.26
N ASP A 127 -15.51 -1.45 -7.37
CA ASP A 127 -16.92 -1.77 -7.58
C ASP A 127 -17.25 -3.12 -6.94
N LEU A 128 -17.60 -3.09 -5.65
CA LEU A 128 -17.88 -4.30 -4.88
C LEU A 128 -19.09 -5.07 -5.40
N ASP A 129 -20.09 -4.40 -5.98
CA ASP A 129 -21.27 -5.04 -6.54
C ASP A 129 -20.84 -5.87 -7.78
N ALA A 130 -20.08 -5.27 -8.70
CA ALA A 130 -19.53 -5.97 -9.85
C ALA A 130 -18.51 -7.06 -9.46
N MET A 131 -17.73 -6.85 -8.40
CA MET A 131 -16.84 -7.87 -7.88
C MET A 131 -17.60 -9.06 -7.31
N LEU A 132 -18.73 -8.84 -6.64
CA LEU A 132 -19.58 -9.91 -6.12
C LEU A 132 -20.17 -10.79 -7.23
N GLU A 133 -20.53 -10.20 -8.37
CA GLU A 133 -21.01 -10.94 -9.56
C GLU A 133 -19.95 -11.89 -10.15
N GLN A 134 -18.67 -11.64 -9.90
CA GLN A 134 -17.56 -12.51 -10.35
C GLN A 134 -17.25 -13.65 -9.37
N VAL A 135 -17.84 -13.65 -8.19
CA VAL A 135 -17.61 -14.69 -7.15
C VAL A 135 -18.45 -15.92 -7.46
N ASP A 136 -17.81 -17.09 -7.46
CA ASP A 136 -18.45 -18.40 -7.62
C ASP A 136 -17.89 -19.43 -6.62
N GLU A 137 -18.26 -20.71 -6.76
CA GLU A 137 -17.85 -21.79 -5.87
C GLU A 137 -16.33 -22.11 -5.94
N LYS A 138 -15.65 -21.67 -7.01
CA LYS A 138 -14.20 -21.81 -7.20
C LYS A 138 -13.41 -20.63 -6.64
N THR A 139 -14.09 -19.54 -6.29
CA THR A 139 -13.43 -18.35 -5.75
C THR A 139 -12.88 -18.65 -4.36
N LYS A 140 -11.56 -18.49 -4.19
CA LYS A 140 -10.86 -18.68 -2.92
C LYS A 140 -10.57 -17.37 -2.21
N ILE A 141 -10.25 -16.31 -2.98
CA ILE A 141 -9.84 -15.02 -2.44
C ILE A 141 -10.52 -13.90 -3.18
N VAL A 142 -11.02 -12.92 -2.45
CA VAL A 142 -11.41 -11.60 -2.95
C VAL A 142 -10.47 -10.56 -2.34
N TRP A 143 -9.69 -9.87 -3.17
CA TRP A 143 -8.76 -8.85 -2.74
C TRP A 143 -9.40 -7.46 -2.76
N ILE A 144 -9.41 -6.78 -1.63
CA ILE A 144 -9.89 -5.39 -1.50
C ILE A 144 -8.76 -4.55 -0.92
N CYS A 145 -8.07 -3.79 -1.76
CA CYS A 145 -7.04 -2.83 -1.37
C CYS A 145 -7.72 -1.55 -0.89
N ASN A 146 -7.70 -1.28 0.40
CA ASN A 146 -8.48 -0.20 0.99
C ASN A 146 -7.73 0.53 2.12
N PRO A 147 -7.20 1.73 1.84
CA PRO A 147 -7.28 2.51 0.60
C PRO A 147 -6.54 1.89 -0.59
N ASN A 148 -7.03 2.13 -1.81
CA ASN A 148 -6.50 1.51 -3.03
C ASN A 148 -5.18 2.14 -3.50
N ASN A 149 -4.30 1.32 -4.00
CA ASN A 149 -3.13 1.72 -4.76
C ASN A 149 -3.33 1.25 -6.23
N PRO A 150 -3.36 2.14 -7.25
CA PRO A 150 -2.70 3.45 -7.29
C PRO A 150 -3.59 4.68 -7.09
N THR A 151 -4.90 4.56 -6.90
CA THR A 151 -5.82 5.70 -6.91
C THR A 151 -5.86 6.49 -5.61
N GLY A 152 -5.57 5.85 -4.46
CA GLY A 152 -5.69 6.45 -3.13
C GLY A 152 -7.12 6.51 -2.58
N THR A 153 -8.09 6.08 -3.38
CA THR A 153 -9.52 6.04 -3.03
C THR A 153 -9.83 4.91 -2.05
N TYR A 154 -11.00 4.92 -1.47
CA TYR A 154 -11.42 3.90 -0.53
C TYR A 154 -12.88 3.47 -0.74
N VAL A 155 -13.21 2.30 -0.23
CA VAL A 155 -14.57 1.76 -0.12
C VAL A 155 -15.17 2.19 1.22
N GLU A 156 -16.35 2.78 1.18
CA GLU A 156 -17.10 3.23 2.35
C GLU A 156 -17.58 2.04 3.22
N LYS A 157 -17.70 2.27 4.52
CA LYS A 157 -18.13 1.26 5.51
C LYS A 157 -19.39 0.52 5.09
N GLN A 158 -20.44 1.24 4.64
CA GLN A 158 -21.72 0.62 4.33
C GLN A 158 -21.63 -0.33 3.12
N LYS A 159 -20.84 0.04 2.11
CA LYS A 159 -20.61 -0.80 0.94
C LYS A 159 -19.87 -2.09 1.31
N LEU A 160 -18.82 -1.97 2.15
CA LEU A 160 -18.10 -3.13 2.64
C LEU A 160 -19.01 -4.07 3.44
N LEU A 161 -19.84 -3.55 4.35
CA LEU A 161 -20.77 -4.36 5.14
C LEU A 161 -21.75 -5.13 4.26
N SER A 162 -22.37 -4.47 3.28
CA SER A 162 -23.28 -5.11 2.32
C SER A 162 -22.58 -6.22 1.53
N PHE A 163 -21.34 -6.00 1.11
CA PHE A 163 -20.52 -7.00 0.43
C PHE A 163 -20.23 -8.22 1.32
N LEU A 164 -19.78 -8.00 2.56
CA LEU A 164 -19.45 -9.07 3.51
C LEU A 164 -20.68 -9.93 3.89
N GLU A 165 -21.88 -9.34 3.87
CA GLU A 165 -23.13 -10.07 4.10
C GLU A 165 -23.54 -10.96 2.92
N SER A 166 -23.09 -10.61 1.71
CA SER A 166 -23.50 -11.25 0.46
C SER A 166 -22.47 -12.26 -0.07
N VAL A 167 -21.19 -12.05 0.22
CA VAL A 167 -20.10 -12.91 -0.27
C VAL A 167 -20.19 -14.31 0.38
N PRO A 168 -20.02 -15.43 -0.39
CA PRO A 168 -20.02 -16.77 0.17
C PRO A 168 -18.91 -16.95 1.22
N LYS A 169 -19.21 -17.62 2.31
CA LYS A 169 -18.23 -17.90 3.39
C LYS A 169 -17.06 -18.78 2.96
N SER A 170 -17.16 -19.44 1.81
CA SER A 170 -16.08 -20.23 1.21
C SER A 170 -15.00 -19.37 0.54
N ALA A 171 -15.28 -18.11 0.25
CA ALA A 171 -14.34 -17.14 -0.28
C ALA A 171 -13.75 -16.28 0.85
N LEU A 172 -12.43 -16.24 0.96
CA LEU A 172 -11.73 -15.38 1.90
C LEU A 172 -11.71 -13.96 1.35
N VAL A 173 -12.26 -13.00 2.10
CA VAL A 173 -12.17 -11.57 1.78
C VAL A 173 -10.96 -10.99 2.49
N ILE A 174 -10.05 -10.38 1.73
CA ILE A 174 -8.84 -9.79 2.28
C ILE A 174 -8.90 -8.27 2.11
N MET A 175 -8.91 -7.57 3.24
CA MET A 175 -8.76 -6.13 3.32
C MET A 175 -7.29 -5.80 3.42
N ASP A 176 -6.67 -5.36 2.33
CA ASP A 176 -5.30 -4.86 2.37
C ASP A 176 -5.31 -3.39 2.82
N GLU A 177 -4.97 -3.20 4.07
CA GLU A 177 -4.94 -1.92 4.78
C GLU A 177 -3.52 -1.36 4.92
N ALA A 178 -2.69 -1.51 3.87
CA ALA A 178 -1.30 -1.02 3.89
C ALA A 178 -1.19 0.50 4.14
N TYR A 179 -2.26 1.25 3.91
CA TYR A 179 -2.33 2.71 4.10
C TYR A 179 -3.34 3.13 5.18
N TYR A 180 -3.78 2.19 6.02
CA TYR A 180 -4.81 2.40 7.05
C TYR A 180 -4.56 3.63 7.93
N GLU A 181 -3.32 3.84 8.36
CA GLU A 181 -2.95 4.90 9.26
C GLU A 181 -3.16 6.31 8.68
N TYR A 182 -3.23 6.44 7.35
CA TYR A 182 -3.48 7.70 6.65
C TYR A 182 -4.95 7.97 6.36
N ALA A 183 -5.83 6.99 6.61
CA ALA A 183 -7.26 7.11 6.30
C ALA A 183 -7.98 7.90 7.40
N GLU A 184 -8.43 9.12 7.06
CA GLU A 184 -9.10 10.05 7.98
C GLU A 184 -10.61 10.22 7.68
N ALA A 185 -11.14 9.60 6.61
CA ALA A 185 -12.55 9.71 6.24
C ALA A 185 -13.46 9.11 7.33
N GLU A 186 -14.50 9.83 7.73
CA GLU A 186 -15.41 9.43 8.82
C GLU A 186 -16.13 8.10 8.54
N ASP A 187 -16.40 7.81 7.27
CA ASP A 187 -17.07 6.59 6.81
C ASP A 187 -16.10 5.49 6.34
N TYR A 188 -14.79 5.69 6.57
CA TYR A 188 -13.80 4.63 6.34
C TYR A 188 -14.08 3.44 7.27
N PRO A 189 -14.12 2.19 6.75
CA PRO A 189 -14.50 1.03 7.54
C PRO A 189 -13.46 0.71 8.64
N GLN A 190 -13.93 0.53 9.86
CA GLN A 190 -13.15 -0.06 10.94
C GLN A 190 -13.31 -1.59 10.85
N THR A 191 -12.31 -2.26 10.29
CA THR A 191 -12.42 -3.68 9.91
C THR A 191 -12.12 -4.66 11.04
N LEU A 192 -11.27 -4.30 12.01
CA LEU A 192 -10.90 -5.22 13.09
C LEU A 192 -12.10 -5.73 13.91
N PRO A 193 -13.09 -4.89 14.31
CA PRO A 193 -14.28 -5.41 14.99
C PRO A 193 -15.13 -6.37 14.14
N LEU A 194 -15.01 -6.31 12.81
CA LEU A 194 -15.75 -7.18 11.90
C LEU A 194 -15.22 -8.62 11.89
N LEU A 195 -13.97 -8.84 12.30
CA LEU A 195 -13.36 -10.18 12.43
C LEU A 195 -14.12 -11.09 13.41
N GLU A 196 -14.81 -10.54 14.39
CA GLU A 196 -15.64 -11.31 15.31
C GLU A 196 -16.90 -11.91 14.63
N LYS A 197 -17.41 -11.21 13.60
CA LYS A 197 -18.63 -11.61 12.87
C LYS A 197 -18.32 -12.43 11.62
N TYR A 198 -17.21 -12.14 10.93
CA TYR A 198 -16.89 -12.73 9.64
C TYR A 198 -15.60 -13.55 9.71
N GLU A 199 -15.71 -14.87 9.90
CA GLU A 199 -14.57 -15.80 9.95
C GLU A 199 -13.79 -15.86 8.63
N ASN A 200 -14.43 -15.49 7.50
CA ASN A 200 -13.83 -15.39 6.18
C ASN A 200 -13.34 -13.98 5.83
N LEU A 201 -13.09 -13.14 6.83
CA LEU A 201 -12.44 -11.82 6.68
C LEU A 201 -11.02 -11.89 7.22
N MET A 202 -10.09 -11.29 6.49
CA MET A 202 -8.70 -11.09 6.92
C MET A 202 -8.26 -9.67 6.63
N VAL A 203 -7.47 -9.09 7.51
CA VAL A 203 -6.92 -7.74 7.39
C VAL A 203 -5.41 -7.81 7.27
N LEU A 204 -4.83 -7.07 6.33
CA LEU A 204 -3.37 -6.95 6.18
C LEU A 204 -2.91 -5.56 6.61
N ARG A 205 -1.82 -5.49 7.36
CA ARG A 205 -1.18 -4.23 7.78
C ARG A 205 0.34 -4.32 7.69
N THR A 206 1.01 -3.16 7.56
CA THR A 206 2.46 -3.11 7.33
C THR A 206 3.13 -2.02 8.16
N PHE A 207 4.39 -2.24 8.49
CA PHE A 207 5.27 -1.20 9.03
C PHE A 207 6.03 -0.42 7.94
N SER A 208 5.85 -0.78 6.66
CA SER A 208 6.60 -0.19 5.54
C SER A 208 6.19 1.24 5.19
N LYS A 209 4.97 1.69 5.58
CA LYS A 209 4.40 2.98 5.16
C LYS A 209 4.48 4.01 6.30
N ALA A 210 3.42 4.22 7.05
CA ALA A 210 3.35 5.26 8.07
C ALA A 210 4.41 5.13 9.19
N TYR A 211 4.81 3.91 9.54
CA TYR A 211 5.89 3.67 10.50
C TYR A 211 7.31 3.90 9.95
N GLY A 212 7.48 4.07 8.63
CA GLY A 212 8.76 4.38 8.00
C GLY A 212 9.76 3.22 7.96
N LEU A 213 9.32 1.97 8.07
CA LEU A 213 10.19 0.80 8.17
C LEU A 213 10.27 -0.03 6.86
N ALA A 214 10.14 0.61 5.69
CA ALA A 214 10.12 -0.09 4.40
C ALA A 214 11.34 -1.01 4.17
N ALA A 215 12.54 -0.59 4.59
CA ALA A 215 13.78 -1.35 4.43
C ALA A 215 13.85 -2.60 5.31
N PHE A 216 13.13 -2.65 6.43
CA PHE A 216 13.20 -3.76 7.39
C PHE A 216 12.31 -4.94 7.01
N ARG A 217 11.39 -4.75 6.06
CA ARG A 217 10.53 -5.80 5.54
C ARG A 217 9.75 -6.52 6.64
N ILE A 218 8.74 -5.86 7.20
CA ILE A 218 7.83 -6.44 8.22
C ILE A 218 6.39 -6.00 7.96
N GLY A 219 5.49 -6.98 7.92
CA GLY A 219 4.05 -6.82 7.80
C GLY A 219 3.34 -8.01 8.42
N TYR A 220 2.04 -7.92 8.55
CA TYR A 220 1.26 -8.96 9.21
C TYR A 220 -0.18 -9.02 8.71
N ALA A 221 -0.79 -10.20 8.84
CA ALA A 221 -2.22 -10.40 8.68
C ALA A 221 -2.89 -10.61 10.04
N ILE A 222 -4.17 -10.22 10.12
CA ILE A 222 -5.06 -10.46 11.24
C ILE A 222 -6.30 -11.21 10.72
N GLY A 223 -6.65 -12.33 11.30
CA GLY A 223 -7.80 -13.12 10.85
C GLY A 223 -8.29 -14.11 11.89
N ASP A 224 -9.19 -15.01 11.49
CA ASP A 224 -9.62 -16.11 12.34
C ASP A 224 -8.43 -16.98 12.76
N ALA A 225 -8.33 -17.34 14.04
CA ALA A 225 -7.18 -18.05 14.60
C ALA A 225 -6.97 -19.43 13.96
N LYS A 226 -8.04 -20.13 13.58
CA LYS A 226 -7.96 -21.42 12.91
C LYS A 226 -7.41 -21.27 11.49
N LEU A 227 -7.87 -20.26 10.76
CA LEU A 227 -7.37 -19.95 9.43
C LEU A 227 -5.89 -19.54 9.49
N ILE A 228 -5.51 -18.65 10.41
CA ILE A 228 -4.11 -18.28 10.64
C ILE A 228 -3.24 -19.50 10.92
N GLY A 229 -3.69 -20.42 11.80
CA GLY A 229 -2.95 -21.67 12.07
C GLY A 229 -2.75 -22.55 10.83
N GLN A 230 -3.70 -22.56 9.89
CA GLN A 230 -3.56 -23.27 8.62
C GLN A 230 -2.55 -22.59 7.68
N LEU A 231 -2.52 -21.27 7.65
CA LEU A 231 -1.61 -20.49 6.81
C LEU A 231 -0.15 -20.53 7.32
N GLU A 232 0.06 -20.74 8.62
CA GLU A 232 1.40 -20.88 9.22
C GLU A 232 2.24 -21.99 8.55
N VAL A 233 1.59 -23.01 7.94
CA VAL A 233 2.28 -24.09 7.20
C VAL A 233 3.01 -23.58 5.96
N ALA A 234 2.54 -22.48 5.35
CA ALA A 234 3.17 -21.87 4.19
C ALA A 234 4.31 -20.89 4.57
N ARG A 235 4.45 -20.57 5.86
CA ARG A 235 5.46 -19.66 6.36
C ARG A 235 6.85 -20.32 6.42
N LEU A 236 7.86 -19.65 5.88
CA LEU A 236 9.23 -20.12 5.99
C LEU A 236 9.73 -19.98 7.45
N PRO A 237 10.53 -20.92 7.94
CA PRO A 237 11.16 -20.81 9.25
C PRO A 237 11.99 -19.51 9.36
N PHE A 238 11.82 -18.79 10.47
CA PHE A 238 12.60 -17.56 10.74
C PHE A 238 12.45 -16.45 9.68
N ASN A 239 11.29 -16.36 9.02
CA ASN A 239 11.04 -15.46 7.91
C ASN A 239 11.13 -13.96 8.25
N THR A 240 10.96 -13.59 9.53
CA THR A 240 11.16 -12.22 10.01
C THR A 240 12.43 -12.13 10.84
N SER A 241 13.35 -11.23 10.47
CA SER A 241 14.63 -11.09 11.16
C SER A 241 14.50 -10.52 12.57
N THR A 242 15.46 -10.79 13.45
CA THR A 242 15.54 -10.17 14.78
C THR A 242 15.49 -8.64 14.67
N VAL A 243 16.18 -8.07 13.70
CA VAL A 243 16.21 -6.63 13.45
C VAL A 243 14.81 -6.12 13.13
N ALA A 244 14.11 -6.77 12.18
CA ALA A 244 12.76 -6.38 11.79
C ALA A 244 11.77 -6.44 12.96
N GLN A 245 11.82 -7.50 13.77
CA GLN A 245 10.97 -7.65 14.94
C GLN A 245 11.21 -6.54 15.98
N SER A 246 12.48 -6.27 16.29
CA SER A 246 12.84 -5.28 17.31
C SER A 246 12.52 -3.84 16.89
N VAL A 247 12.76 -3.47 15.62
CA VAL A 247 12.44 -2.12 15.15
C VAL A 247 10.94 -1.90 15.00
N ALA A 248 10.19 -2.95 14.63
CA ALA A 248 8.73 -2.88 14.57
C ALA A 248 8.13 -2.66 15.97
N LEU A 249 8.66 -3.36 16.98
CA LEU A 249 8.26 -3.16 18.37
C LEU A 249 8.53 -1.73 18.83
N ALA A 250 9.74 -1.21 18.59
CA ALA A 250 10.11 0.16 18.94
C ALA A 250 9.24 1.22 18.24
N ALA A 251 8.94 1.00 16.94
CA ALA A 251 8.09 1.91 16.18
C ALA A 251 6.63 1.87 16.66
N LEU A 252 6.12 0.69 17.03
CA LEU A 252 4.75 0.52 17.54
C LEU A 252 4.54 1.31 18.84
N GLU A 253 5.56 1.43 19.67
CA GLU A 253 5.50 2.17 20.94
C GLU A 253 5.52 3.70 20.75
N ASP A 254 5.86 4.22 19.58
CA ASP A 254 5.93 5.67 19.30
C ASP A 254 4.75 6.14 18.45
N GLN A 255 3.57 6.11 19.03
CA GLN A 255 2.34 6.57 18.36
C GLN A 255 2.34 8.08 18.10
N ALA A 256 3.12 8.86 18.87
CA ALA A 256 3.24 10.30 18.67
C ALA A 256 3.97 10.61 17.35
N PHE A 257 5.04 9.89 17.03
CA PHE A 257 5.71 9.98 15.72
C PHE A 257 4.76 9.60 14.56
N LEU A 258 4.00 8.53 14.73
CA LEU A 258 3.04 8.09 13.72
C LEU A 258 1.99 9.18 13.43
N GLN A 259 1.40 9.76 14.48
CA GLN A 259 0.40 10.83 14.36
C GLN A 259 0.98 12.08 13.69
N ASP A 260 2.19 12.49 14.04
CA ASP A 260 2.90 13.61 13.40
C ASP A 260 3.12 13.35 11.89
N CYS A 261 3.50 12.13 11.51
CA CYS A 261 3.64 11.74 10.10
C CYS A 261 2.31 11.80 9.34
N VAL A 262 1.22 11.32 9.94
CA VAL A 262 -0.13 11.35 9.34
C VAL A 262 -0.59 12.79 9.13
N GLN A 263 -0.42 13.65 10.12
CA GLN A 263 -0.76 15.07 10.00
C GLN A 263 0.05 15.77 8.90
N LYS A 264 1.36 15.60 8.86
CA LYS A 264 2.23 16.18 7.82
C LYS A 264 1.90 15.65 6.43
N ASN A 265 1.50 14.38 6.32
CA ASN A 265 1.02 13.80 5.08
C ASN A 265 -0.27 14.48 4.60
N ALA A 266 -1.24 14.71 5.49
CA ALA A 266 -2.48 15.42 5.16
C ALA A 266 -2.20 16.85 4.69
N GLU A 267 -1.27 17.57 5.34
CA GLU A 267 -0.80 18.89 4.91
C GLU A 267 -0.18 18.83 3.50
N GLY A 268 0.65 17.82 3.22
CA GLY A 268 1.24 17.60 1.91
C GLY A 268 0.22 17.29 0.82
N LEU A 269 -0.79 16.45 1.10
CA LEU A 269 -1.90 16.22 0.17
C LEU A 269 -2.66 17.52 -0.14
N ASN A 270 -2.85 18.39 0.85
CA ASN A 270 -3.50 19.69 0.65
C ASN A 270 -2.71 20.61 -0.28
N GLN A 271 -1.35 20.54 -0.31
CA GLN A 271 -0.54 21.27 -1.30
C GLN A 271 -0.90 20.81 -2.72
N TYR A 272 -1.01 19.50 -2.97
CA TYR A 272 -1.39 18.97 -4.28
C TYR A 272 -2.86 19.29 -4.62
N TYR A 273 -3.79 19.22 -3.67
CA TYR A 273 -5.20 19.57 -3.92
C TYR A 273 -5.34 21.05 -4.30
N ALA A 274 -4.59 21.95 -3.66
CA ALA A 274 -4.58 23.36 -4.01
C ALA A 274 -4.08 23.59 -5.46
N PHE A 275 -2.99 22.95 -5.84
CA PHE A 275 -2.48 22.95 -7.22
C PHE A 275 -3.52 22.41 -8.21
N CYS A 276 -4.11 21.24 -7.93
CA CYS A 276 -5.09 20.64 -8.84
C CYS A 276 -6.32 21.52 -9.04
N LYS A 277 -6.78 22.18 -7.99
CA LYS A 277 -7.91 23.12 -8.05
C LYS A 277 -7.56 24.37 -8.86
N GLU A 278 -6.37 24.95 -8.65
CA GLU A 278 -5.93 26.16 -9.32
C GLU A 278 -5.75 25.95 -10.83
N TYR A 279 -5.18 24.79 -11.23
CA TYR A 279 -4.84 24.48 -12.62
C TYR A 279 -5.84 23.56 -13.32
N ASN A 280 -6.99 23.25 -12.67
CA ASN A 280 -8.03 22.36 -13.17
C ASN A 280 -7.47 20.97 -13.57
N VAL A 281 -6.57 20.43 -12.76
CA VAL A 281 -5.97 19.10 -12.95
C VAL A 281 -6.85 18.05 -12.29
N PHE A 282 -7.17 16.99 -13.03
CA PHE A 282 -7.91 15.85 -12.47
C PHE A 282 -7.06 15.08 -11.46
N TYR A 283 -7.64 14.69 -10.34
CA TYR A 283 -7.04 13.82 -9.33
C TYR A 283 -8.08 12.94 -8.66
N TYR A 284 -7.64 11.84 -8.07
CA TYR A 284 -8.46 11.09 -7.13
C TYR A 284 -8.21 11.60 -5.71
N PRO A 285 -9.27 11.95 -4.93
CA PRO A 285 -9.12 12.24 -3.50
C PRO A 285 -8.48 11.05 -2.77
N SER A 286 -7.40 11.29 -2.04
CA SER A 286 -6.56 10.23 -1.50
C SER A 286 -6.68 10.09 0.01
N GLN A 287 -6.76 8.84 0.48
CA GLN A 287 -6.62 8.43 1.88
C GLN A 287 -5.31 7.68 2.12
N THR A 288 -4.24 8.05 1.38
CA THR A 288 -2.92 7.40 1.43
C THR A 288 -1.80 8.43 1.57
N ASN A 289 -0.55 8.00 1.46
CA ASN A 289 0.61 8.89 1.39
C ASN A 289 1.06 9.18 -0.05
N PHE A 290 0.14 9.18 -0.99
CA PHE A 290 0.39 9.54 -2.39
C PHE A 290 -0.88 10.13 -3.02
N ILE A 291 -0.71 10.76 -4.18
CA ILE A 291 -1.81 11.23 -5.00
C ILE A 291 -1.64 10.74 -6.44
N PHE A 292 -2.75 10.45 -7.11
CA PHE A 292 -2.78 10.15 -8.54
C PHE A 292 -3.38 11.30 -9.32
N LEU A 293 -2.61 11.83 -10.29
CA LEU A 293 -2.95 13.02 -11.07
C LEU A 293 -2.99 12.69 -12.56
N LYS A 294 -3.86 13.40 -13.32
CA LYS A 294 -3.87 13.40 -14.79
C LYS A 294 -3.56 14.80 -15.31
N LEU A 295 -2.40 14.95 -15.94
CA LEU A 295 -1.85 16.24 -16.35
C LEU A 295 -2.20 16.66 -17.80
N GLY A 296 -3.06 15.89 -18.49
CA GLY A 296 -3.37 16.12 -19.90
C GLY A 296 -2.27 15.67 -20.87
N ILE A 297 -1.20 15.06 -20.37
CA ILE A 297 -0.11 14.46 -21.16
C ILE A 297 0.08 13.00 -20.78
N PRO A 298 0.70 12.16 -21.66
CA PRO A 298 1.00 10.78 -21.32
C PRO A 298 1.85 10.66 -20.04
N GLY A 299 1.48 9.74 -19.15
CA GLY A 299 2.16 9.54 -17.87
C GLY A 299 3.65 9.21 -18.01
N ASN A 300 4.05 8.50 -19.07
CA ASN A 300 5.46 8.23 -19.36
C ASN A 300 6.22 9.51 -19.74
N GLU A 301 5.60 10.42 -20.49
CA GLU A 301 6.20 11.71 -20.82
C GLU A 301 6.40 12.56 -19.57
N ALA A 302 5.36 12.68 -18.75
CA ALA A 302 5.46 13.40 -17.47
C ALA A 302 6.54 12.79 -16.55
N PHE A 303 6.58 11.46 -16.43
CA PHE A 303 7.61 10.76 -15.67
C PHE A 303 9.03 11.07 -16.16
N GLU A 304 9.30 11.00 -17.46
CA GLU A 304 10.63 11.27 -18.03
C GLU A 304 11.05 12.72 -17.81
N ARG A 305 10.11 13.66 -18.01
CA ARG A 305 10.38 15.10 -17.84
C ARG A 305 10.71 15.45 -16.39
N LEU A 306 9.96 14.92 -15.42
CA LEU A 306 10.23 15.09 -14.00
C LEU A 306 11.54 14.43 -13.58
N MET A 307 11.84 13.24 -14.11
CA MET A 307 13.07 12.50 -13.82
C MET A 307 14.32 13.28 -14.29
N LYS A 308 14.27 13.93 -15.46
CA LYS A 308 15.33 14.82 -15.96
C LYS A 308 15.57 16.04 -15.05
N LYS A 309 14.58 16.41 -14.24
CA LYS A 309 14.67 17.48 -13.23
C LYS A 309 15.04 16.95 -11.83
N GLY A 310 15.27 15.64 -11.69
CA GLY A 310 15.66 15.02 -10.44
C GLY A 310 14.50 14.48 -9.58
N TYR A 311 13.28 14.42 -10.12
CA TYR A 311 12.10 13.89 -9.40
C TYR A 311 11.67 12.55 -9.96
N ILE A 312 11.76 11.50 -9.18
CA ILE A 312 11.32 10.14 -9.57
C ILE A 312 9.90 9.91 -9.04
N VAL A 313 8.92 9.91 -9.94
CA VAL A 313 7.51 9.58 -9.66
C VAL A 313 7.16 8.22 -10.25
N ARG A 314 5.90 7.82 -10.26
CA ARG A 314 5.44 6.60 -10.91
C ARG A 314 4.49 6.94 -12.07
N SER A 315 4.84 6.53 -13.29
CA SER A 315 3.93 6.63 -14.44
C SER A 315 2.67 5.79 -14.22
N GLY A 316 1.52 6.34 -14.57
CA GLY A 316 0.25 5.63 -14.55
C GLY A 316 0.19 4.44 -15.52
N ALA A 317 0.97 4.48 -16.59
CA ALA A 317 1.11 3.34 -17.53
C ALA A 317 1.56 2.06 -16.82
N ALA A 318 2.31 2.15 -15.72
CA ALA A 318 2.68 1.00 -14.90
C ALA A 318 1.46 0.32 -14.23
N PHE A 319 0.32 0.97 -14.21
CA PHE A 319 -0.95 0.50 -13.63
C PHE A 319 -2.06 0.38 -14.68
N GLY A 320 -1.75 0.54 -15.97
CA GLY A 320 -2.74 0.55 -17.04
C GLY A 320 -3.55 1.86 -17.16
N ILE A 321 -3.08 2.96 -16.56
CA ILE A 321 -3.67 4.30 -16.65
C ILE A 321 -2.67 5.22 -17.35
N ASP A 322 -2.70 5.24 -18.69
CA ASP A 322 -1.64 5.85 -19.51
C ASP A 322 -1.51 7.38 -19.36
N ASP A 323 -2.57 8.06 -18.95
CA ASP A 323 -2.69 9.54 -18.89
C ASP A 323 -2.42 10.14 -17.51
N GLY A 324 -1.80 9.39 -16.60
CA GLY A 324 -1.59 9.84 -15.24
C GLY A 324 -0.23 9.52 -14.64
N ILE A 325 0.04 10.12 -13.49
CA ILE A 325 1.19 9.82 -12.64
C ILE A 325 0.74 9.66 -11.18
N ARG A 326 1.43 8.78 -10.44
CA ARG A 326 1.29 8.67 -8.99
C ARG A 326 2.52 9.30 -8.33
N ILE A 327 2.28 10.22 -7.41
CA ILE A 327 3.31 10.97 -6.68
C ILE A 327 3.16 10.65 -5.19
N THR A 328 4.22 10.13 -4.56
CA THR A 328 4.30 10.02 -3.10
C THR A 328 4.38 11.41 -2.48
N VAL A 329 3.67 11.66 -1.40
CA VAL A 329 3.78 12.91 -0.64
C VAL A 329 5.19 12.96 -0.01
N GLY A 330 5.95 14.00 -0.36
CA GLY A 330 7.29 14.28 0.14
C GLY A 330 7.30 15.23 1.34
N LEU A 331 8.48 15.72 1.65
CA LEU A 331 8.61 16.86 2.56
C LEU A 331 7.93 18.09 1.95
N LYS A 332 7.56 19.06 2.79
CA LYS A 332 6.86 20.27 2.33
C LYS A 332 7.60 20.95 1.17
N GLU A 333 8.91 21.12 1.30
CA GLU A 333 9.77 21.77 0.31
C GLU A 333 9.86 20.93 -0.99
N GLU A 334 9.89 19.60 -0.87
CA GLU A 334 9.90 18.68 -2.01
C GLU A 334 8.57 18.74 -2.79
N ASN A 335 7.45 18.85 -2.05
CA ASN A 335 6.13 19.02 -2.66
C ASN A 335 6.02 20.37 -3.36
N ASP A 336 6.49 21.46 -2.73
CA ASP A 336 6.51 22.80 -3.35
C ASP A 336 7.35 22.79 -4.66
N GLU A 337 8.55 22.20 -4.63
CA GLU A 337 9.43 22.13 -5.80
C GLU A 337 8.82 21.32 -6.96
N ILE A 338 8.27 20.13 -6.68
CA ILE A 338 7.65 19.31 -7.74
C ILE A 338 6.37 19.95 -8.28
N ILE A 339 5.58 20.62 -7.45
CA ILE A 339 4.37 21.34 -7.88
C ILE A 339 4.72 22.44 -8.88
N GLU A 340 5.82 23.20 -8.70
CA GLU A 340 6.26 24.17 -9.69
C GLU A 340 6.59 23.50 -11.04
N LEU A 341 7.24 22.33 -11.04
CA LEU A 341 7.49 21.58 -12.27
C LEU A 341 6.19 21.07 -12.92
N LEU A 342 5.20 20.67 -12.11
CA LEU A 342 3.89 20.26 -12.62
C LEU A 342 3.13 21.43 -13.27
N LYS A 343 3.23 22.63 -12.71
CA LYS A 343 2.68 23.88 -13.31
C LYS A 343 3.30 24.15 -14.69
N GLU A 344 4.62 23.98 -14.84
CA GLU A 344 5.28 24.12 -16.14
C GLU A 344 4.69 23.13 -17.17
N LEU A 345 4.52 21.84 -16.77
CA LEU A 345 3.97 20.81 -17.65
C LEU A 345 2.55 21.12 -18.12
N VAL A 346 1.68 21.56 -17.19
CA VAL A 346 0.28 21.89 -17.51
C VAL A 346 0.19 23.14 -18.40
N ASN A 347 0.94 24.21 -18.10
CA ASN A 347 0.93 25.44 -18.89
C ASN A 347 1.41 25.22 -20.33
N GLU A 348 2.44 24.41 -20.53
CA GLU A 348 2.92 24.06 -21.87
C GLU A 348 1.87 23.28 -22.69
N GLN A 349 1.09 22.44 -22.03
CA GLN A 349 0.01 21.69 -22.70
C GLN A 349 -1.11 22.63 -23.14
N VAL A 350 -1.55 23.55 -22.28
CA VAL A 350 -2.58 24.56 -22.62
C VAL A 350 -2.14 25.40 -23.82
N GLN A 351 -0.89 25.90 -23.84
CA GLN A 351 -0.37 26.66 -24.96
C GLN A 351 -0.34 25.90 -26.28
N LYS A 352 -0.05 24.60 -26.26
CA LYS A 352 -0.11 23.75 -27.45
C LYS A 352 -1.53 23.62 -27.97
N GLU A 353 -2.51 23.39 -27.10
CA GLU A 353 -3.93 23.27 -27.51
C GLU A 353 -4.46 24.56 -28.10
N GLU A 354 -4.12 25.73 -27.56
CA GLU A 354 -4.48 27.03 -28.10
C GLU A 354 -3.83 27.32 -29.46
N THR A 355 -2.66 26.76 -29.73
CA THR A 355 -1.96 26.96 -31.02
C THR A 355 -2.53 26.11 -32.16
N TYR A 356 -3.19 25.00 -31.83
CA TYR A 356 -3.78 24.06 -32.82
C TYR A 356 -5.32 24.20 -32.95
N SER A 357 -5.96 25.04 -32.15
CA SER A 357 -7.39 25.40 -32.25
C SER A 357 -7.58 26.66 -33.10
#